data_f3d206973bb2d959b305e3c1588d4356
#
_entry.id   f3d206973bb2d959b305e3c1588d4356
#
_cell.length_a   1.000
_cell.length_b   1.000
_cell.length_c   1.000
_cell.angle_alpha   90.00
_cell.angle_beta   90.00
_cell.angle_gamma   90.00
#
_symmetry.space_group_name_H-M   'P 1'
#
loop_
_entity.id
_entity.type
_entity.pdbx_description
1 polymer ?
#
loop_
_entity_poly.entity_id
_entity_poly.type
_entity_poly.pdbx_seq_one_letter_code
_entity_poly.pdbx_strand_id
1 'polypeptide(L)'
;KQRDSEFRPLVWQGDDRRFFLTRSSRDLHRIDVCTYTLGEDSIVPIVKERMNTYQETRPIHVFAGGKEFVQWSERDGWAHLYLYDEQGNLKNRITEGPWHVERVVKVDESTRTIYFVACGREAGENPYYEHLYRVKADGSGLKLLTRGDYFHEVEMDDEARFVVDNYSRVNTIPCAELTDSEGRRIMTIQESDFSQLKAAGYQFPEPFTVKAADGVTDLYGVMYKPFDFDSTKVYPIIDYVYPGPQVEAVNYPFTRMSVRTDRLAQAGFIVITVGQRGGHPSRSKWYHNYGYGNMRDYPLADHVAAVEQLAARYGYIDLTRVGIHGHSGGGFMS
;
A
#
# COMPACT_ATOMS: atom_id res chain seq x y z
N LYS A 1 9.34 35.04 -0.48
CA LYS A 1 9.68 33.79 0.23
C LYS A 1 8.37 33.03 0.44
N GLN A 2 8.02 32.15 -0.50
CA GLN A 2 6.82 31.32 -0.36
C GLN A 2 7.13 30.20 0.64
N ARG A 3 6.56 30.27 1.83
CA ARG A 3 6.54 29.18 2.82
C ARG A 3 5.58 28.02 2.42
N ASP A 4 5.13 28.00 1.17
CA ASP A 4 4.03 27.14 0.71
C ASP A 4 4.51 25.94 -0.13
N SER A 5 5.81 25.62 -0.06
CA SER A 5 6.38 24.50 -0.80
C SER A 5 7.25 23.63 0.11
N GLU A 6 7.08 22.32 0.01
CA GLU A 6 7.95 21.33 0.62
C GLU A 6 8.94 20.81 -0.43
N PHE A 7 10.19 20.60 -0.04
CA PHE A 7 11.24 20.01 -0.87
C PHE A 7 11.58 18.63 -0.35
N ARG A 8 11.53 17.64 -1.23
CA ARG A 8 11.89 16.25 -0.91
C ARG A 8 13.36 15.97 -1.25
N PRO A 9 13.92 14.84 -0.80
CA PRO A 9 15.33 14.53 -0.91
C PRO A 9 15.94 14.84 -2.26
N LEU A 10 17.18 15.31 -2.23
CA LEU A 10 17.98 15.58 -3.40
C LEU A 10 18.53 14.29 -3.99
N VAL A 11 18.52 14.19 -5.32
CA VAL A 11 19.13 13.08 -6.06
C VAL A 11 20.14 13.65 -7.06
N TRP A 12 21.43 13.29 -6.88
CA TRP A 12 22.50 13.75 -7.77
C TRP A 12 22.32 13.23 -9.19
N GLN A 13 22.60 14.09 -10.17
CA GLN A 13 22.46 13.79 -11.61
C GLN A 13 23.67 13.06 -12.22
N GLY A 14 24.46 12.34 -11.41
CA GLY A 14 25.66 11.67 -11.88
C GLY A 14 26.89 12.55 -11.96
N ASP A 15 26.81 13.81 -11.55
CA ASP A 15 27.92 14.73 -11.32
C ASP A 15 27.81 15.36 -9.91
N ASP A 16 28.82 16.08 -9.48
CA ASP A 16 28.91 16.71 -8.14
C ASP A 16 28.34 18.14 -8.12
N ARG A 17 27.69 18.59 -9.18
CA ARG A 17 27.19 19.96 -9.33
C ARG A 17 25.69 20.07 -9.53
N ARG A 18 25.04 19.07 -10.13
CA ARG A 18 23.63 19.10 -10.49
C ARG A 18 22.86 18.04 -9.73
N PHE A 19 21.65 18.37 -9.34
CA PHE A 19 20.73 17.41 -8.71
C PHE A 19 19.28 17.67 -9.05
N PHE A 20 18.50 16.63 -8.99
CA PHE A 20 17.05 16.70 -9.01
C PHE A 20 16.47 16.88 -7.61
N LEU A 21 15.35 17.57 -7.55
CA LEU A 21 14.54 17.69 -6.33
C LEU A 21 13.05 17.70 -6.70
N THR A 22 12.21 17.21 -5.80
CA THR A 22 10.76 17.32 -5.94
C THR A 22 10.27 18.46 -5.06
N ARG A 23 9.44 19.33 -5.63
CA ARG A 23 8.80 20.45 -4.92
C ARG A 23 7.29 20.24 -4.94
N SER A 24 6.66 20.20 -3.76
CA SER A 24 5.22 20.10 -3.60
C SER A 24 4.62 21.39 -3.05
N SER A 25 3.46 21.82 -3.54
CA SER A 25 2.69 22.88 -2.91
C SER A 25 2.09 22.39 -1.59
N ARG A 26 1.78 23.33 -0.69
CA ARG A 26 1.20 23.00 0.63
C ARG A 26 -0.13 22.26 0.54
N ASP A 27 -0.95 22.59 -0.46
CA ASP A 27 -2.22 21.93 -0.74
C ASP A 27 -2.06 20.60 -1.50
N LEU A 28 -0.82 20.23 -1.85
CA LEU A 28 -0.47 19.03 -2.62
C LEU A 28 -1.12 18.94 -4.01
N HIS A 29 -1.67 20.02 -4.53
CA HIS A 29 -2.26 20.06 -5.89
C HIS A 29 -1.20 20.22 -6.99
N ARG A 30 0.01 20.59 -6.61
CA ARG A 30 1.12 20.84 -7.55
C ARG A 30 2.36 20.10 -7.10
N ILE A 31 2.91 19.30 -8.01
CA ILE A 31 4.20 18.64 -7.84
C ILE A 31 5.07 19.02 -9.03
N ASP A 32 6.26 19.56 -8.75
CA ASP A 32 7.26 19.86 -9.75
C ASP A 32 8.50 18.99 -9.50
N VAL A 33 8.99 18.28 -10.53
CA VAL A 33 10.37 17.80 -10.55
C VAL A 33 11.22 18.97 -11.06
N CYS A 34 12.23 19.31 -10.31
CA CYS A 34 13.11 20.45 -10.59
C CYS A 34 14.55 19.98 -10.72
N THR A 35 15.35 20.71 -11.45
CA THR A 35 16.80 20.60 -11.46
C THR A 35 17.42 21.86 -10.84
N TYR A 36 18.57 21.69 -10.20
CA TYR A 36 19.37 22.78 -9.66
C TYR A 36 20.85 22.51 -9.92
N THR A 37 21.57 23.53 -10.33
CA THR A 37 23.03 23.51 -10.50
C THR A 37 23.68 24.32 -9.39
N LEU A 38 24.66 23.76 -8.71
CA LEU A 38 25.39 24.47 -7.64
C LEU A 38 26.02 25.76 -8.18
N GLY A 39 25.74 26.87 -7.48
CA GLY A 39 26.22 28.20 -7.84
C GLY A 39 25.28 28.97 -8.75
N GLU A 40 24.14 28.42 -9.16
CA GLU A 40 23.09 29.18 -9.85
C GLU A 40 22.07 29.76 -8.86
N ASP A 41 21.38 30.82 -9.27
CA ASP A 41 20.42 31.53 -8.40
C ASP A 41 18.99 30.95 -8.49
N SER A 42 18.74 29.94 -9.35
CA SER A 42 17.40 29.50 -9.63
C SER A 42 17.25 27.97 -9.66
N ILE A 43 16.11 27.49 -9.14
CA ILE A 43 15.63 26.12 -9.30
C ILE A 43 14.72 26.07 -10.52
N VAL A 44 15.03 25.20 -11.47
CA VAL A 44 14.32 25.11 -12.76
C VAL A 44 13.34 23.93 -12.72
N PRO A 45 12.01 24.14 -12.78
CA PRO A 45 11.03 23.06 -12.89
C PRO A 45 11.02 22.49 -14.31
N ILE A 46 11.29 21.18 -14.42
CA ILE A 46 11.38 20.43 -15.68
C ILE A 46 10.15 19.55 -15.92
N VAL A 47 9.51 19.00 -14.86
CA VAL A 47 8.21 18.31 -14.96
C VAL A 47 7.23 18.98 -14.00
N LYS A 48 6.00 19.21 -14.46
CA LYS A 48 4.96 19.89 -13.68
C LYS A 48 3.68 19.04 -13.66
N GLU A 49 3.32 18.52 -12.50
CA GLU A 49 2.06 17.82 -12.30
C GLU A 49 1.04 18.68 -11.56
N ARG A 50 -0.21 18.61 -12.00
CA ARG A 50 -1.31 19.41 -11.47
C ARG A 50 -2.56 18.56 -11.37
N MET A 51 -3.16 18.55 -10.18
CA MET A 51 -4.46 17.91 -9.93
C MET A 51 -5.37 18.84 -9.12
N ASN A 52 -6.65 18.60 -9.16
CA ASN A 52 -7.66 19.31 -8.33
C ASN A 52 -7.85 18.65 -6.96
N THR A 53 -7.14 17.56 -6.67
CA THR A 53 -7.08 16.87 -5.38
C THR A 53 -5.61 16.75 -4.98
N TYR A 54 -5.33 16.27 -3.78
CA TYR A 54 -3.97 16.05 -3.37
C TYR A 54 -3.28 14.94 -4.17
N GLN A 55 -1.96 15.05 -4.29
CA GLN A 55 -1.10 14.10 -4.97
C GLN A 55 -0.06 13.56 -4.00
N GLU A 56 0.28 12.29 -4.16
CA GLU A 56 1.42 11.69 -3.47
C GLU A 56 2.69 11.80 -4.30
N THR A 57 3.82 11.66 -3.64
CA THR A 57 5.14 11.64 -4.27
C THR A 57 5.95 10.47 -3.76
N ARG A 58 6.81 9.94 -4.64
CA ARG A 58 7.85 8.98 -4.29
C ARG A 58 9.20 9.53 -4.76
N PRO A 59 10.32 9.04 -4.22
CA PRO A 59 11.65 9.40 -4.71
C PRO A 59 11.77 9.16 -6.20
N ILE A 60 12.47 10.06 -6.89
CA ILE A 60 12.90 9.84 -8.29
C ILE A 60 14.14 8.95 -8.31
N HIS A 61 14.32 8.19 -9.38
CA HIS A 61 15.46 7.31 -9.57
C HIS A 61 16.18 7.69 -10.87
N VAL A 62 17.49 7.91 -10.81
CA VAL A 62 18.28 8.31 -11.97
C VAL A 62 18.81 7.12 -12.75
N PHE A 63 18.97 7.34 -14.04
CA PHE A 63 19.54 6.40 -15.01
C PHE A 63 20.61 7.08 -15.87
N ALA A 64 21.43 6.27 -16.53
CA ALA A 64 22.40 6.70 -17.55
C ALA A 64 23.28 7.86 -17.06
N GLY A 65 23.76 7.75 -15.81
CA GLY A 65 24.59 8.81 -15.22
C GLY A 65 23.87 10.15 -15.08
N GLY A 66 22.56 10.12 -14.78
CA GLY A 66 21.73 11.31 -14.56
C GLY A 66 21.13 11.93 -15.83
N LYS A 67 21.31 11.31 -17.00
CA LYS A 67 20.70 11.76 -18.27
C LYS A 67 19.24 11.37 -18.41
N GLU A 68 18.79 10.46 -17.58
CA GLU A 68 17.39 10.00 -17.52
C GLU A 68 16.98 9.82 -16.06
N PHE A 69 15.68 9.92 -15.81
CA PHE A 69 15.13 9.60 -14.49
C PHE A 69 13.75 8.94 -14.60
N VAL A 70 13.44 8.14 -13.59
CA VAL A 70 12.12 7.53 -13.39
C VAL A 70 11.36 8.33 -12.36
N GLN A 71 10.14 8.72 -12.70
CA GLN A 71 9.19 9.36 -11.79
C GLN A 71 8.00 8.43 -11.56
N TRP A 72 7.60 8.30 -10.32
CA TRP A 72 6.32 7.74 -9.91
C TRP A 72 5.23 8.82 -10.00
N SER A 73 4.06 8.48 -10.54
CA SER A 73 2.97 9.44 -10.71
C SER A 73 1.60 8.76 -10.75
N GLU A 74 0.59 9.44 -10.20
CA GLU A 74 -0.83 9.02 -10.20
C GLU A 74 -1.64 9.68 -11.33
N ARG A 75 -0.99 10.32 -12.31
CA ARG A 75 -1.63 11.16 -13.34
C ARG A 75 -2.71 10.47 -14.16
N ASP A 76 -2.62 9.15 -14.32
CA ASP A 76 -3.56 8.34 -15.10
C ASP A 76 -4.63 7.65 -14.26
N GLY A 77 -4.83 8.10 -13.00
CA GLY A 77 -5.81 7.54 -12.08
C GLY A 77 -5.32 6.30 -11.31
N TRP A 78 -4.13 5.79 -11.65
CA TRP A 78 -3.38 4.76 -10.96
C TRP A 78 -1.92 5.19 -10.87
N ALA A 79 -1.20 4.66 -9.88
CA ALA A 79 0.21 4.97 -9.70
C ALA A 79 1.09 4.13 -10.61
N HIS A 80 1.87 4.80 -11.44
CA HIS A 80 2.75 4.17 -12.43
C HIS A 80 4.11 4.86 -12.52
N LEU A 81 5.03 4.22 -13.24
CA LEU A 81 6.39 4.69 -13.49
C LEU A 81 6.49 5.29 -14.89
N TYR A 82 7.18 6.43 -14.97
CA TYR A 82 7.39 7.20 -16.20
C TYR A 82 8.87 7.51 -16.35
N LEU A 83 9.41 7.32 -17.57
CA LEU A 83 10.80 7.64 -17.92
C LEU A 83 10.88 9.00 -18.58
N TYR A 84 11.78 9.83 -18.09
CA TYR A 84 12.08 11.16 -18.63
C TYR A 84 13.56 11.29 -18.97
N ASP A 85 13.86 12.22 -19.90
CA ASP A 85 15.22 12.72 -20.07
C ASP A 85 15.57 13.78 -19.00
N GLU A 86 16.82 14.21 -18.95
CA GLU A 86 17.30 15.21 -17.97
C GLU A 86 16.70 16.62 -18.18
N GLN A 87 16.07 16.89 -19.33
CA GLN A 87 15.35 18.12 -19.62
C GLN A 87 13.87 18.05 -19.22
N GLY A 88 13.37 16.88 -18.79
CA GLY A 88 11.99 16.67 -18.39
C GLY A 88 11.05 16.33 -19.54
N ASN A 89 11.57 15.92 -20.71
CA ASN A 89 10.76 15.38 -21.78
C ASN A 89 10.40 13.92 -21.47
N LEU A 90 9.10 13.60 -21.54
CA LEU A 90 8.62 12.22 -21.35
C LEU A 90 9.12 11.33 -22.49
N LYS A 91 9.87 10.29 -22.19
CA LYS A 91 10.33 9.27 -23.13
C LYS A 91 9.28 8.19 -23.35
N ASN A 92 8.82 7.58 -22.25
CA ASN A 92 7.75 6.58 -22.27
C ASN A 92 7.13 6.37 -20.89
N ARG A 93 5.93 5.80 -20.88
CA ARG A 93 5.35 5.18 -19.70
C ARG A 93 5.98 3.78 -19.56
N ILE A 94 6.44 3.44 -18.34
CA ILE A 94 7.11 2.17 -18.04
C ILE A 94 6.10 1.10 -17.64
N THR A 95 5.12 1.49 -16.83
CA THR A 95 4.06 0.60 -16.34
C THR A 95 2.69 1.19 -16.61
N GLU A 96 1.67 0.35 -16.78
CA GLU A 96 0.29 0.78 -17.07
C GLU A 96 -0.72 -0.27 -16.62
N GLY A 97 -1.96 0.16 -16.39
CA GLY A 97 -3.08 -0.73 -16.08
C GLY A 97 -3.85 -0.32 -14.82
N PRO A 98 -4.93 -1.04 -14.46
CA PRO A 98 -5.75 -0.76 -13.30
C PRO A 98 -5.15 -1.36 -12.01
N TRP A 99 -3.91 -0.99 -11.68
CA TRP A 99 -3.15 -1.48 -10.52
C TRP A 99 -2.14 -0.42 -10.07
N HIS A 100 -1.60 -0.56 -8.86
CA HIS A 100 -0.80 0.45 -8.17
C HIS A 100 0.66 0.02 -8.03
N VAL A 101 1.59 0.85 -8.48
CA VAL A 101 3.02 0.75 -8.13
C VAL A 101 3.22 1.42 -6.77
N GLU A 102 3.65 0.66 -5.77
CA GLU A 102 3.89 1.21 -4.45
C GLU A 102 5.24 1.93 -4.36
N ARG A 103 6.31 1.26 -4.78
CA ARG A 103 7.67 1.82 -4.71
C ARG A 103 8.64 1.12 -5.65
N VAL A 104 9.67 1.84 -6.08
CA VAL A 104 10.85 1.24 -6.71
C VAL A 104 11.75 0.68 -5.61
N VAL A 105 12.17 -0.57 -5.77
CA VAL A 105 13.08 -1.26 -4.85
C VAL A 105 14.53 -1.03 -5.29
N LYS A 106 14.79 -1.22 -6.59
CA LYS A 106 16.14 -1.11 -7.17
C LYS A 106 16.08 -0.74 -8.64
N VAL A 107 17.11 -0.06 -9.08
CA VAL A 107 17.39 0.22 -10.49
C VAL A 107 18.73 -0.39 -10.83
N ASP A 108 18.75 -1.31 -11.78
CA ASP A 108 19.96 -1.83 -12.39
C ASP A 108 20.22 -1.08 -13.72
N GLU A 109 21.16 -0.13 -13.67
CA GLU A 109 21.51 0.69 -14.84
C GLU A 109 22.14 -0.14 -15.95
N SER A 110 22.90 -1.18 -15.62
CA SER A 110 23.65 -1.98 -16.59
C SER A 110 22.74 -2.73 -17.55
N THR A 111 21.64 -3.25 -17.02
CA THR A 111 20.62 -3.99 -17.78
C THR A 111 19.39 -3.15 -18.10
N ARG A 112 19.33 -1.89 -17.61
CA ARG A 112 18.18 -0.99 -17.67
C ARG A 112 16.91 -1.62 -17.09
N THR A 113 17.06 -2.33 -15.96
CA THR A 113 15.96 -3.03 -15.30
C THR A 113 15.56 -2.30 -14.02
N ILE A 114 14.25 -2.16 -13.80
CA ILE A 114 13.66 -1.60 -12.61
C ILE A 114 12.97 -2.72 -11.86
N TYR A 115 13.32 -2.88 -10.58
CA TYR A 115 12.64 -3.74 -9.63
C TYR A 115 11.72 -2.88 -8.76
N PHE A 116 10.46 -3.25 -8.66
CA PHE A 116 9.47 -2.44 -7.97
C PHE A 116 8.41 -3.31 -7.29
N VAL A 117 7.82 -2.79 -6.23
CA VAL A 117 6.68 -3.38 -5.55
C VAL A 117 5.41 -2.77 -6.10
N ALA A 118 4.42 -3.61 -6.36
CA ALA A 118 3.10 -3.21 -6.81
C ALA A 118 2.02 -4.13 -6.23
N CYS A 119 0.78 -3.66 -6.22
CA CYS A 119 -0.38 -4.40 -5.75
C CYS A 119 -1.60 -4.23 -6.69
N GLY A 120 -2.57 -5.13 -6.57
CA GLY A 120 -3.82 -5.09 -7.34
C GLY A 120 -3.71 -5.55 -8.79
N ARG A 121 -2.57 -6.10 -9.22
CA ARG A 121 -2.36 -6.60 -10.59
C ARG A 121 -2.77 -8.05 -10.77
N GLU A 122 -2.54 -8.89 -9.76
CA GLU A 122 -2.80 -10.33 -9.86
C GLU A 122 -4.31 -10.60 -9.64
N ALA A 123 -4.93 -11.22 -10.65
CA ALA A 123 -6.37 -11.46 -10.64
C ALA A 123 -6.77 -12.52 -9.61
N GLY A 124 -7.83 -12.23 -8.84
CA GLY A 124 -8.36 -13.15 -7.84
C GLY A 124 -7.71 -13.07 -6.47
N GLU A 125 -6.67 -12.25 -6.32
CA GLU A 125 -6.01 -11.98 -5.05
C GLU A 125 -6.60 -10.75 -4.35
N ASN A 126 -6.25 -10.57 -3.08
CA ASN A 126 -6.54 -9.34 -2.37
C ASN A 126 -5.74 -8.18 -3.02
N PRO A 127 -6.41 -7.10 -3.49
CA PRO A 127 -5.72 -6.03 -4.22
C PRO A 127 -4.72 -5.23 -3.39
N TYR A 128 -4.61 -5.48 -2.11
CA TYR A 128 -3.63 -4.88 -1.21
C TYR A 128 -2.39 -5.76 -1.00
N TYR A 129 -2.37 -6.98 -1.54
CA TYR A 129 -1.18 -7.81 -1.46
C TYR A 129 -0.10 -7.25 -2.37
N GLU A 130 1.04 -6.96 -1.76
CA GLU A 130 2.21 -6.43 -2.44
C GLU A 130 3.03 -7.56 -3.04
N HIS A 131 3.50 -7.33 -4.27
CA HIS A 131 4.36 -8.25 -5.01
C HIS A 131 5.55 -7.53 -5.60
N LEU A 132 6.68 -8.24 -5.70
CA LEU A 132 7.86 -7.77 -6.43
C LEU A 132 7.73 -8.07 -7.92
N TYR A 133 7.97 -7.06 -8.72
CA TYR A 133 8.06 -7.13 -10.18
C TYR A 133 9.39 -6.60 -10.68
N ARG A 134 9.72 -6.95 -11.89
CA ARG A 134 10.72 -6.25 -12.69
C ARG A 134 10.18 -5.85 -14.06
N VAL A 135 10.74 -4.79 -14.62
CA VAL A 135 10.43 -4.29 -15.98
C VAL A 135 11.64 -3.59 -16.56
N LYS A 136 11.79 -3.55 -17.87
CA LYS A 136 12.79 -2.71 -18.53
C LYS A 136 12.35 -1.25 -18.53
N ALA A 137 13.31 -0.33 -18.57
CA ALA A 137 13.03 1.11 -18.61
C ALA A 137 12.17 1.55 -19.81
N ASP A 138 12.17 0.76 -20.91
CA ASP A 138 11.30 0.97 -22.08
C ASP A 138 9.87 0.40 -21.92
N GLY A 139 9.57 -0.22 -20.76
CA GLY A 139 8.29 -0.84 -20.45
C GLY A 139 8.18 -2.31 -20.88
N SER A 140 9.18 -2.86 -21.55
CA SER A 140 9.16 -4.26 -21.97
C SER A 140 9.54 -5.22 -20.84
N GLY A 141 9.19 -6.50 -20.97
CA GLY A 141 9.62 -7.56 -20.08
C GLY A 141 9.08 -7.50 -18.65
N LEU A 142 7.89 -6.91 -18.45
CA LEU A 142 7.22 -6.92 -17.15
C LEU A 142 7.02 -8.37 -16.67
N LYS A 143 7.53 -8.66 -15.47
CA LYS A 143 7.53 -10.01 -14.88
C LYS A 143 7.29 -9.96 -13.38
N LEU A 144 6.38 -10.79 -12.88
CA LEU A 144 6.19 -11.08 -11.45
C LEU A 144 7.35 -11.95 -10.94
N LEU A 145 7.91 -11.61 -9.77
CA LEU A 145 9.04 -12.33 -9.17
C LEU A 145 8.68 -13.08 -7.89
N THR A 146 7.75 -12.59 -7.09
CA THR A 146 7.23 -13.26 -5.88
C THR A 146 6.18 -14.30 -6.22
N ARG A 147 5.89 -15.22 -5.30
CA ARG A 147 5.02 -16.38 -5.57
C ARG A 147 3.91 -16.51 -4.56
N GLY A 148 2.75 -16.90 -5.05
CA GLY A 148 1.57 -17.20 -4.22
C GLY A 148 0.81 -15.95 -3.83
N ASP A 149 -0.41 -16.18 -3.38
CA ASP A 149 -1.38 -15.19 -2.92
C ASP A 149 -1.04 -14.75 -1.48
N TYR A 150 -0.01 -13.89 -1.34
CA TYR A 150 0.50 -13.37 -0.07
C TYR A 150 0.85 -11.89 -0.17
N PHE A 151 0.89 -11.25 0.97
CA PHE A 151 1.58 -9.96 1.13
C PHE A 151 3.08 -10.21 1.25
N HIS A 152 3.89 -9.58 0.40
CA HIS A 152 5.33 -9.74 0.33
C HIS A 152 6.06 -8.47 0.77
N GLU A 153 6.92 -8.60 1.77
CA GLU A 153 7.85 -7.55 2.21
C GLU A 153 9.24 -7.91 1.72
N VAL A 154 9.69 -7.20 0.71
CA VAL A 154 10.93 -7.56 -0.01
C VAL A 154 12.04 -6.54 0.20
N GLU A 155 13.26 -7.07 0.32
CA GLU A 155 14.51 -6.32 0.27
C GLU A 155 15.45 -6.94 -0.77
N MET A 156 16.19 -6.11 -1.48
CA MET A 156 17.12 -6.53 -2.54
C MET A 156 18.54 -6.02 -2.24
N ASP A 157 19.55 -6.83 -2.55
CA ASP A 157 20.94 -6.45 -2.40
C ASP A 157 21.36 -5.33 -3.37
N ASP A 158 22.49 -4.69 -3.09
CA ASP A 158 22.95 -3.53 -3.84
C ASP A 158 23.28 -3.82 -5.30
N GLU A 159 23.69 -5.03 -5.62
CA GLU A 159 23.98 -5.48 -6.97
C GLU A 159 22.77 -6.08 -7.71
N ALA A 160 21.59 -6.02 -7.11
CA ALA A 160 20.34 -6.56 -7.66
C ALA A 160 20.41 -8.05 -8.05
N ARG A 161 21.08 -8.86 -7.24
CA ARG A 161 21.27 -10.30 -7.49
C ARG A 161 20.35 -11.17 -6.66
N PHE A 162 20.07 -10.75 -5.42
CA PHE A 162 19.33 -11.52 -4.43
C PHE A 162 18.20 -10.70 -3.81
N VAL A 163 17.13 -11.40 -3.45
CA VAL A 163 15.98 -10.84 -2.77
C VAL A 163 15.71 -11.66 -1.52
N VAL A 164 15.57 -10.99 -0.39
CA VAL A 164 14.93 -11.55 0.81
C VAL A 164 13.46 -11.21 0.72
N ASP A 165 12.61 -12.23 0.72
CA ASP A 165 11.16 -12.12 0.64
C ASP A 165 10.54 -12.65 1.94
N ASN A 166 9.95 -11.75 2.73
CA ASN A 166 9.15 -12.11 3.90
C ASN A 166 7.69 -12.05 3.49
N TYR A 167 7.01 -13.19 3.50
CA TYR A 167 5.64 -13.24 3.05
C TYR A 167 4.70 -13.90 4.04
N SER A 168 3.48 -13.41 4.08
CA SER A 168 2.38 -13.98 4.84
C SER A 168 1.05 -13.38 4.42
N ARG A 169 -0.04 -13.98 4.90
CA ARG A 169 -1.35 -13.35 5.02
C ARG A 169 -1.72 -13.25 6.49
N VAL A 170 -2.73 -12.48 6.81
CA VAL A 170 -3.24 -12.35 8.18
C VAL A 170 -3.55 -13.71 8.84
N ASN A 171 -3.85 -14.73 8.04
CA ASN A 171 -4.23 -16.09 8.46
C ASN A 171 -3.23 -17.17 8.07
N THR A 172 -1.98 -16.82 7.82
CA THR A 172 -0.92 -17.80 7.51
C THR A 172 0.32 -17.58 8.40
N ILE A 173 1.12 -18.62 8.51
CA ILE A 173 2.42 -18.55 9.21
C ILE A 173 3.40 -17.76 8.33
N PRO A 174 4.09 -16.73 8.88
CA PRO A 174 5.12 -15.99 8.14
C PRO A 174 6.30 -16.87 7.75
N CYS A 175 6.77 -16.66 6.54
CA CYS A 175 7.95 -17.32 5.99
C CYS A 175 8.90 -16.29 5.38
N ALA A 176 10.21 -16.52 5.49
CA ALA A 176 11.27 -15.77 4.85
C ALA A 176 12.04 -16.65 3.88
N GLU A 177 12.16 -16.23 2.64
CA GLU A 177 12.91 -16.92 1.59
C GLU A 177 14.00 -16.04 0.97
N LEU A 178 15.06 -16.67 0.51
CA LEU A 178 16.04 -16.06 -0.38
C LEU A 178 15.72 -16.50 -1.82
N THR A 179 15.59 -15.53 -2.71
CA THR A 179 15.42 -15.76 -4.15
C THR A 179 16.49 -15.03 -4.95
N ASP A 180 16.69 -15.39 -6.20
CA ASP A 180 17.49 -14.59 -7.14
C ASP A 180 16.65 -13.48 -7.79
N SER A 181 17.31 -12.62 -8.55
CA SER A 181 16.67 -11.49 -9.27
C SER A 181 15.67 -11.91 -10.37
N GLU A 182 15.60 -13.22 -10.67
CA GLU A 182 14.60 -13.82 -11.58
C GLU A 182 13.40 -14.40 -10.84
N GLY A 183 13.36 -14.31 -9.49
CA GLY A 183 12.33 -14.90 -8.64
C GLY A 183 12.46 -16.40 -8.45
N ARG A 184 13.65 -16.99 -8.72
CA ARG A 184 13.90 -18.42 -8.47
C ARG A 184 14.36 -18.58 -7.02
N ARG A 185 13.62 -19.40 -6.28
CA ARG A 185 13.95 -19.70 -4.89
C ARG A 185 15.31 -20.39 -4.78
N ILE A 186 16.14 -19.86 -3.89
CA ILE A 186 17.45 -20.43 -3.53
C ILE A 186 17.29 -21.27 -2.26
N MET A 187 16.69 -20.70 -1.21
CA MET A 187 16.47 -21.41 0.05
C MET A 187 15.37 -20.73 0.89
N THR A 188 14.79 -21.48 1.83
CA THR A 188 14.04 -20.92 2.94
C THR A 188 15.04 -20.44 3.99
N ILE A 189 14.90 -19.19 4.42
CA ILE A 189 15.71 -18.62 5.51
C ILE A 189 15.11 -19.02 6.85
N GLN A 190 13.79 -18.78 7.01
CA GLN A 190 13.07 -19.04 8.25
C GLN A 190 11.58 -19.24 7.99
N GLU A 191 11.01 -20.19 8.69
CA GLU A 191 9.56 -20.32 8.89
C GLU A 191 9.26 -20.14 10.36
N SER A 192 8.24 -19.35 10.70
CA SER A 192 7.89 -19.08 12.09
C SER A 192 7.29 -20.31 12.78
N ASP A 193 7.72 -20.62 14.00
CA ASP A 193 7.14 -21.70 14.80
C ASP A 193 5.90 -21.23 15.57
N PHE A 194 4.75 -21.79 15.23
CA PHE A 194 3.45 -21.52 15.85
C PHE A 194 2.99 -22.58 16.84
N SER A 195 3.82 -23.57 17.15
CA SER A 195 3.44 -24.70 18.01
C SER A 195 2.91 -24.26 19.38
N GLN A 196 3.59 -23.31 20.05
CA GLN A 196 3.18 -22.78 21.34
C GLN A 196 1.89 -21.96 21.26
N LEU A 197 1.70 -21.15 20.20
CA LEU A 197 0.47 -20.39 20.01
C LEU A 197 -0.72 -21.31 19.76
N LYS A 198 -0.55 -22.36 18.95
CA LYS A 198 -1.58 -23.39 18.73
C LYS A 198 -1.92 -24.12 20.02
N ALA A 199 -0.93 -24.50 20.80
CA ALA A 199 -1.14 -25.14 22.10
C ALA A 199 -1.89 -24.24 23.11
N ALA A 200 -1.73 -22.91 22.99
CA ALA A 200 -2.48 -21.92 23.76
C ALA A 200 -3.89 -21.62 23.23
N GLY A 201 -4.32 -22.30 22.16
CA GLY A 201 -5.65 -22.14 21.57
C GLY A 201 -5.77 -21.01 20.54
N TYR A 202 -4.63 -20.42 20.11
CA TYR A 202 -4.65 -19.35 19.11
C TYR A 202 -5.35 -19.78 17.82
N GLN A 203 -6.24 -18.95 17.35
CA GLN A 203 -6.88 -19.07 16.04
C GLN A 203 -6.57 -17.88 15.17
N PHE A 204 -6.29 -18.12 13.90
CA PHE A 204 -6.05 -17.05 12.94
C PHE A 204 -7.34 -16.25 12.72
N PRO A 205 -7.21 -14.94 12.51
CA PRO A 205 -8.33 -14.11 12.05
C PRO A 205 -8.75 -14.50 10.64
N GLU A 206 -9.96 -14.13 10.27
CA GLU A 206 -10.58 -14.51 9.00
C GLU A 206 -10.68 -13.30 8.06
N PRO A 207 -9.98 -13.29 6.89
CA PRO A 207 -10.21 -12.27 5.89
C PRO A 207 -11.62 -12.41 5.29
N PHE A 208 -12.24 -11.27 4.96
CA PHE A 208 -13.53 -11.22 4.31
C PHE A 208 -13.60 -10.09 3.28
N THR A 209 -14.59 -10.20 2.38
CA THR A 209 -14.93 -9.15 1.42
C THR A 209 -16.43 -8.83 1.54
N VAL A 210 -16.75 -7.54 1.48
CA VAL A 210 -18.12 -7.00 1.47
C VAL A 210 -18.21 -5.88 0.43
N LYS A 211 -19.44 -5.46 0.10
CA LYS A 211 -19.64 -4.29 -0.74
C LYS A 211 -19.69 -3.02 0.10
N ALA A 212 -19.13 -1.94 -0.43
CA ALA A 212 -19.34 -0.58 0.10
C ALA A 212 -20.81 -0.19 0.04
N ALA A 213 -21.17 0.92 0.65
CA ALA A 213 -22.54 1.45 0.63
C ALA A 213 -23.09 1.75 -0.78
N ASP A 214 -22.22 1.85 -1.79
CA ASP A 214 -22.62 1.99 -3.20
C ASP A 214 -23.11 0.66 -3.84
N GLY A 215 -22.96 -0.46 -3.14
CA GLY A 215 -23.34 -1.79 -3.62
C GLY A 215 -22.42 -2.38 -4.71
N VAL A 216 -21.37 -1.66 -5.12
CA VAL A 216 -20.49 -2.02 -6.25
C VAL A 216 -19.04 -2.24 -5.82
N THR A 217 -18.49 -1.29 -5.06
CA THR A 217 -17.07 -1.30 -4.65
C THR A 217 -16.80 -2.41 -3.63
N ASP A 218 -15.81 -3.26 -3.90
CA ASP A 218 -15.36 -4.26 -2.94
C ASP A 218 -14.50 -3.62 -1.84
N LEU A 219 -14.85 -3.94 -0.59
CA LEU A 219 -14.11 -3.62 0.62
C LEU A 219 -13.55 -4.91 1.21
N TYR A 220 -12.31 -4.85 1.63
CA TYR A 220 -11.58 -5.98 2.22
C TYR A 220 -11.40 -5.76 3.70
N GLY A 221 -11.62 -6.79 4.49
CA GLY A 221 -11.55 -6.69 5.94
C GLY A 221 -11.04 -7.97 6.59
N VAL A 222 -10.85 -7.90 7.91
CA VAL A 222 -10.40 -9.00 8.75
C VAL A 222 -11.32 -9.10 9.97
N MET A 223 -11.78 -10.31 10.26
CA MET A 223 -12.62 -10.64 11.41
C MET A 223 -11.79 -11.39 12.45
N TYR A 224 -11.80 -10.89 13.67
CA TYR A 224 -11.17 -11.50 14.84
C TYR A 224 -12.24 -12.08 15.74
N LYS A 225 -12.08 -13.35 16.14
CA LYS A 225 -12.99 -14.09 16.99
C LYS A 225 -12.34 -14.46 18.32
N PRO A 226 -13.09 -14.68 19.40
CA PRO A 226 -12.55 -15.31 20.60
C PRO A 226 -11.89 -16.65 20.29
N PHE A 227 -10.83 -17.02 21.00
CA PHE A 227 -10.18 -18.33 20.79
C PHE A 227 -11.08 -19.51 21.18
N ASP A 228 -12.03 -19.27 22.09
CA ASP A 228 -13.09 -20.20 22.47
C ASP A 228 -14.40 -19.98 21.70
N PHE A 229 -14.30 -19.43 20.46
CA PHE A 229 -15.46 -19.14 19.62
C PHE A 229 -16.37 -20.34 19.44
N ASP A 230 -17.65 -20.13 19.66
CA ASP A 230 -18.72 -21.11 19.50
C ASP A 230 -19.80 -20.56 18.55
N SER A 231 -19.91 -21.12 17.36
CA SER A 231 -20.84 -20.66 16.32
C SER A 231 -22.32 -20.80 16.70
N THR A 232 -22.63 -21.50 17.81
CA THR A 232 -24.01 -21.61 18.33
C THR A 232 -24.42 -20.46 19.24
N LYS A 233 -23.45 -19.65 19.67
CA LYS A 233 -23.66 -18.45 20.48
C LYS A 233 -23.78 -17.20 19.60
N VAL A 234 -24.30 -16.13 20.20
CA VAL A 234 -24.45 -14.83 19.54
C VAL A 234 -23.57 -13.80 20.25
N TYR A 235 -22.76 -13.10 19.48
CA TYR A 235 -21.73 -12.18 19.98
C TYR A 235 -22.04 -10.74 19.60
N PRO A 236 -21.77 -9.76 20.47
CA PRO A 236 -21.71 -8.37 20.08
C PRO A 236 -20.55 -8.15 19.10
N ILE A 237 -20.70 -7.20 18.19
CA ILE A 237 -19.67 -6.83 17.22
C ILE A 237 -19.06 -5.47 17.52
N ILE A 238 -17.73 -5.36 17.40
CA ILE A 238 -16.99 -4.10 17.46
C ILE A 238 -16.32 -3.86 16.11
N ASP A 239 -16.60 -2.71 15.52
CA ASP A 239 -15.88 -2.23 14.35
C ASP A 239 -14.72 -1.34 14.81
N TYR A 240 -13.48 -1.83 14.58
CA TYR A 240 -12.26 -1.06 14.85
C TYR A 240 -11.91 -0.23 13.63
N VAL A 241 -12.03 1.10 13.75
CA VAL A 241 -11.98 2.04 12.64
C VAL A 241 -10.73 2.91 12.64
N TYR A 242 -10.26 3.27 11.46
CA TYR A 242 -9.28 4.32 11.25
C TYR A 242 -9.56 5.02 9.91
N PRO A 243 -10.33 6.12 9.88
CA PRO A 243 -10.50 6.93 8.68
C PRO A 243 -9.24 7.77 8.45
N GLY A 244 -8.60 7.56 7.34
CA GLY A 244 -7.44 8.33 6.96
C GLY A 244 -7.09 8.08 5.50
N PRO A 245 -6.57 9.08 4.78
CA PRO A 245 -6.26 8.91 3.36
C PRO A 245 -4.96 8.16 3.11
N GLN A 246 -4.17 7.86 4.15
CA GLN A 246 -2.86 7.20 4.01
C GLN A 246 -2.91 5.72 4.35
N VAL A 247 -3.91 5.27 5.13
CA VAL A 247 -3.96 3.92 5.68
C VAL A 247 -5.39 3.55 6.08
N GLU A 248 -5.69 2.27 6.04
CA GLU A 248 -6.89 1.65 6.61
C GLU A 248 -6.55 0.90 7.90
N ALA A 249 -7.54 0.59 8.73
CA ALA A 249 -7.33 -0.17 9.97
C ALA A 249 -7.01 -1.67 9.73
N VAL A 250 -6.91 -2.10 8.48
CA VAL A 250 -6.77 -3.50 8.08
C VAL A 250 -5.30 -3.91 8.07
N ASN A 251 -4.98 -5.06 8.66
CA ASN A 251 -3.69 -5.72 8.48
C ASN A 251 -3.81 -6.73 7.34
N TYR A 252 -2.89 -6.67 6.39
CA TYR A 252 -2.83 -7.61 5.26
C TYR A 252 -1.82 -8.74 5.49
N PRO A 253 -0.58 -8.48 5.94
CA PRO A 253 0.33 -9.53 6.41
C PRO A 253 -0.08 -10.04 7.79
N PHE A 254 0.47 -11.17 8.20
CA PHE A 254 0.35 -11.64 9.57
C PHE A 254 0.96 -10.63 10.55
N THR A 255 0.20 -10.25 11.56
CA THR A 255 0.63 -9.33 12.60
C THR A 255 0.39 -9.95 13.96
N ARG A 256 1.46 -10.38 14.63
CA ARG A 256 1.41 -11.00 15.97
C ARG A 256 0.78 -10.11 17.04
N MET A 257 0.91 -8.80 16.86
CA MET A 257 0.59 -7.80 17.87
C MET A 257 -0.59 -6.93 17.45
N SER A 258 -1.63 -7.51 16.89
CA SER A 258 -2.89 -6.79 16.70
C SER A 258 -3.58 -6.53 18.05
N VAL A 259 -2.86 -5.76 18.87
CA VAL A 259 -3.08 -5.58 20.32
C VAL A 259 -4.48 -5.09 20.66
N ARG A 260 -5.14 -4.42 19.70
CA ARG A 260 -6.47 -3.83 19.93
C ARG A 260 -7.58 -4.76 19.49
N THR A 261 -7.44 -5.38 18.33
CA THR A 261 -8.44 -6.27 17.75
C THR A 261 -8.46 -7.64 18.44
N ASP A 262 -7.32 -8.32 18.56
CA ASP A 262 -7.21 -9.63 19.19
C ASP A 262 -7.64 -9.59 20.68
N ARG A 263 -7.20 -8.57 21.42
CA ARG A 263 -7.56 -8.44 22.84
C ARG A 263 -9.05 -8.20 23.07
N LEU A 264 -9.65 -7.35 22.26
CA LEU A 264 -11.11 -7.12 22.33
C LEU A 264 -11.87 -8.41 21.97
N ALA A 265 -11.41 -9.16 20.98
CA ALA A 265 -12.02 -10.43 20.63
C ALA A 265 -11.96 -11.42 21.82
N GLN A 266 -10.83 -11.50 22.55
CA GLN A 266 -10.71 -12.36 23.73
C GLN A 266 -11.59 -11.93 24.91
N ALA A 267 -12.14 -10.71 24.89
CA ALA A 267 -13.14 -10.26 25.86
C ALA A 267 -14.58 -10.69 25.49
N GLY A 268 -14.75 -11.50 24.44
CA GLY A 268 -16.06 -12.06 24.05
C GLY A 268 -16.77 -11.27 22.95
N PHE A 269 -16.04 -10.55 22.10
CA PHE A 269 -16.58 -9.79 20.97
C PHE A 269 -16.17 -10.43 19.65
N ILE A 270 -17.00 -10.29 18.62
CA ILE A 270 -16.51 -10.31 17.24
C ILE A 270 -15.93 -8.93 16.97
N VAL A 271 -14.67 -8.87 16.54
CA VAL A 271 -14.03 -7.59 16.19
C VAL A 271 -13.71 -7.60 14.71
N ILE A 272 -14.05 -6.55 14.00
CA ILE A 272 -13.70 -6.39 12.59
C ILE A 272 -12.82 -5.18 12.36
N THR A 273 -12.02 -5.25 11.33
CA THR A 273 -11.42 -4.12 10.63
C THR A 273 -11.81 -4.22 9.17
N VAL A 274 -12.19 -3.14 8.56
CA VAL A 274 -12.58 -3.12 7.14
C VAL A 274 -12.05 -1.86 6.47
N GLY A 275 -11.62 -2.00 5.20
CA GLY A 275 -11.28 -0.88 4.36
C GLY A 275 -12.51 -0.07 3.99
N GLN A 276 -12.32 1.19 3.63
CA GLN A 276 -13.38 2.10 3.22
C GLN A 276 -12.96 2.92 2.02
N ARG A 277 -13.91 3.37 1.20
CA ARG A 277 -13.60 4.33 0.15
C ARG A 277 -12.99 5.60 0.75
N GLY A 278 -11.94 6.11 0.13
CA GLY A 278 -11.14 7.21 0.66
C GLY A 278 -10.03 6.79 1.63
N GLY A 279 -9.83 5.49 1.82
CA GLY A 279 -8.82 4.92 2.70
C GLY A 279 -7.44 4.80 2.04
N HIS A 280 -6.95 3.59 1.84
CA HIS A 280 -5.58 3.31 1.42
C HIS A 280 -5.26 3.82 -0.01
N PRO A 281 -4.07 4.42 -0.24
CA PRO A 281 -3.66 4.93 -1.56
C PRO A 281 -3.37 3.85 -2.62
N SER A 282 -3.21 2.59 -2.22
CA SER A 282 -2.92 1.44 -3.12
C SER A 282 -4.06 1.07 -4.07
N ARG A 283 -5.20 1.74 -3.96
CA ARG A 283 -6.31 1.64 -4.91
C ARG A 283 -6.25 2.76 -5.95
N SER A 284 -7.25 2.83 -6.83
CA SER A 284 -7.32 3.92 -7.79
C SER A 284 -7.38 5.29 -7.12
N LYS A 285 -6.95 6.33 -7.83
CA LYS A 285 -7.09 7.71 -7.36
C LYS A 285 -8.54 8.10 -7.06
N TRP A 286 -9.48 7.55 -7.80
CA TRP A 286 -10.90 7.69 -7.55
C TRP A 286 -11.31 7.13 -6.17
N TYR A 287 -10.89 5.91 -5.85
CA TYR A 287 -11.15 5.30 -4.54
C TYR A 287 -10.49 6.12 -3.41
N HIS A 288 -9.23 6.45 -3.58
CA HIS A 288 -8.44 7.15 -2.57
C HIS A 288 -8.96 8.58 -2.28
N ASN A 289 -9.44 9.29 -3.30
CA ASN A 289 -9.95 10.65 -3.14
C ASN A 289 -11.42 10.73 -2.71
N TYR A 290 -12.10 9.63 -2.45
CA TYR A 290 -13.52 9.63 -2.09
C TYR A 290 -13.83 10.50 -0.86
N GLY A 291 -12.94 10.49 0.13
CA GLY A 291 -13.05 11.31 1.35
C GLY A 291 -12.46 12.72 1.24
N TYR A 292 -12.01 13.16 0.04
CA TYR A 292 -11.35 14.45 -0.09
C TYR A 292 -12.26 15.62 0.32
N GLY A 293 -11.78 16.43 1.29
CA GLY A 293 -12.55 17.56 1.85
C GLY A 293 -13.55 17.17 2.95
N ASN A 294 -13.73 15.86 3.23
CA ASN A 294 -14.58 15.36 4.31
C ASN A 294 -13.85 14.25 5.07
N MET A 295 -13.02 14.63 6.05
CA MET A 295 -12.07 13.72 6.68
C MET A 295 -12.63 12.88 7.83
N ARG A 296 -13.89 13.05 8.22
CA ARG A 296 -14.46 12.34 9.37
C ARG A 296 -15.57 11.37 8.97
N ASP A 297 -16.61 11.88 8.33
CA ASP A 297 -17.88 11.15 8.20
C ASP A 297 -17.98 10.32 6.90
N TYR A 298 -17.05 10.52 5.96
CA TYR A 298 -17.09 9.87 4.65
C TYR A 298 -17.11 8.33 4.70
N PRO A 299 -16.44 7.64 5.66
CA PRO A 299 -16.40 6.18 5.65
C PRO A 299 -17.58 5.54 6.37
N LEU A 300 -18.37 6.29 7.14
CA LEU A 300 -19.42 5.75 8.03
C LEU A 300 -20.40 4.85 7.29
N ALA A 301 -20.89 5.27 6.13
CA ALA A 301 -21.82 4.47 5.33
C ALA A 301 -21.24 3.12 4.88
N ASP A 302 -19.95 3.09 4.54
CA ASP A 302 -19.26 1.86 4.14
C ASP A 302 -19.10 0.89 5.33
N HIS A 303 -18.79 1.40 6.51
CA HIS A 303 -18.70 0.63 7.74
C HIS A 303 -20.05 0.06 8.18
N VAL A 304 -21.12 0.86 8.13
CA VAL A 304 -22.49 0.38 8.39
C VAL A 304 -22.85 -0.75 7.44
N ALA A 305 -22.66 -0.55 6.13
CA ALA A 305 -22.92 -1.57 5.12
C ALA A 305 -22.12 -2.86 5.35
N ALA A 306 -20.86 -2.75 5.81
CA ALA A 306 -20.03 -3.90 6.13
C ALA A 306 -20.58 -4.70 7.32
N VAL A 307 -20.94 -4.03 8.41
CA VAL A 307 -21.51 -4.69 9.61
C VAL A 307 -22.83 -5.39 9.29
N GLU A 308 -23.73 -4.71 8.53
CA GLU A 308 -25.02 -5.29 8.13
C GLU A 308 -24.84 -6.54 7.24
N GLN A 309 -23.93 -6.50 6.25
CA GLN A 309 -23.67 -7.64 5.38
C GLN A 309 -23.06 -8.81 6.14
N LEU A 310 -22.16 -8.54 7.10
CA LEU A 310 -21.58 -9.61 7.92
C LEU A 310 -22.63 -10.24 8.84
N ALA A 311 -23.51 -9.47 9.46
CA ALA A 311 -24.57 -10.02 10.28
C ALA A 311 -25.61 -10.79 9.46
N ALA A 312 -25.90 -10.37 8.24
CA ALA A 312 -26.75 -11.13 7.33
C ALA A 312 -26.10 -12.47 6.89
N ARG A 313 -24.76 -12.51 6.80
CA ARG A 313 -23.97 -13.70 6.44
C ARG A 313 -23.79 -14.68 7.60
N TYR A 314 -23.65 -14.15 8.82
CA TYR A 314 -23.27 -14.91 10.00
C TYR A 314 -24.25 -14.72 11.15
N GLY A 315 -25.06 -15.75 11.43
CA GLY A 315 -26.10 -15.73 12.47
C GLY A 315 -25.57 -15.56 13.90
N TYR A 316 -24.26 -15.63 14.11
CA TYR A 316 -23.63 -15.40 15.41
C TYR A 316 -23.31 -13.91 15.69
N ILE A 317 -23.61 -12.98 14.78
CA ILE A 317 -23.40 -11.54 14.96
C ILE A 317 -24.72 -10.86 15.37
N ASP A 318 -24.69 -10.10 16.48
CA ASP A 318 -25.84 -9.40 17.03
C ASP A 318 -25.85 -7.92 16.63
N LEU A 319 -26.69 -7.55 15.69
CA LEU A 319 -26.87 -6.16 15.26
C LEU A 319 -27.49 -5.24 16.32
N THR A 320 -28.04 -5.78 17.42
CA THR A 320 -28.55 -4.96 18.52
C THR A 320 -27.45 -4.52 19.50
N ARG A 321 -26.25 -5.10 19.35
CA ARG A 321 -25.07 -4.85 20.19
C ARG A 321 -23.84 -4.55 19.32
N VAL A 322 -23.88 -3.40 18.65
CA VAL A 322 -22.79 -2.90 17.80
C VAL A 322 -22.01 -1.82 18.54
N GLY A 323 -20.69 -1.97 18.58
CA GLY A 323 -19.76 -0.97 19.10
C GLY A 323 -18.82 -0.47 18.01
N ILE A 324 -18.36 0.75 18.17
CA ILE A 324 -17.28 1.33 17.35
C ILE A 324 -16.11 1.71 18.26
N HIS A 325 -14.89 1.50 17.80
CA HIS A 325 -13.69 1.84 18.55
C HIS A 325 -12.57 2.23 17.60
N GLY A 326 -11.82 3.28 17.93
CA GLY A 326 -10.69 3.71 17.14
C GLY A 326 -9.67 4.50 17.94
N HIS A 327 -8.49 4.70 17.34
CA HIS A 327 -7.42 5.52 17.91
C HIS A 327 -7.12 6.70 16.98
N SER A 328 -6.71 7.86 17.52
CA SER A 328 -6.37 9.06 16.74
C SER A 328 -7.54 9.43 15.80
N GLY A 329 -7.35 9.39 14.49
CA GLY A 329 -8.43 9.57 13.49
C GLY A 329 -9.61 8.63 13.72
N GLY A 330 -9.37 7.38 14.13
CA GLY A 330 -10.42 6.44 14.51
C GLY A 330 -11.22 6.89 15.75
N GLY A 331 -10.54 7.44 16.77
CA GLY A 331 -11.22 8.05 17.91
C GLY A 331 -11.99 9.32 17.56
N PHE A 332 -11.59 10.00 16.49
CA PHE A 332 -12.32 11.16 15.98
C PHE A 332 -13.60 10.76 15.21
N MET A 333 -13.62 9.61 14.58
CA MET A 333 -14.79 9.02 13.92
C MET A 333 -15.74 8.36 14.91
N SER A 334 -15.22 7.70 15.99
CA SER A 334 -16.02 7.05 17.03
C SER A 334 -16.72 8.07 17.95
#